data_4bf1d4b6e47cfef344bac4ba9b454e91
#
_entry.id   4bf1d4b6e47cfef344bac4ba9b454e91
#
_cell.length_a   1.000
_cell.length_b   1.000
_cell.length_c   1.000
_cell.angle_alpha   90.00
_cell.angle_beta   90.00
_cell.angle_gamma   90.00
#
_symmetry.space_group_name_H-M   'P 1'
#
loop_
_entity.id
_entity.type
_entity.pdbx_description
1 polymer ?
#
loop_
_entity_poly.entity_id
_entity_poly.type
_entity_poly.pdbx_seq_one_letter_code
_entity_poly.pdbx_strand_id
1 'polypeptide(L)'
;TGSIGMLPSASLDANNKGLYEPCHGSAPDIAGRGLANPLATILSAAMMLRYTFAQESAALRIENAVRKVLAQGYRTADIHEPGMQKVGTRAMGDAVLAAL
;
A
#
# COMPACT_ATOMS: atom_id res chain seq x y z
N THR A 1 -6.38 11.14 1.22
CA THR A 1 -5.28 11.18 0.27
C THR A 1 -5.83 11.29 -1.14
N GLY A 2 -5.15 12.02 -2.01
CA GLY A 2 -5.57 12.18 -3.40
C GLY A 2 -4.90 11.20 -4.37
N SER A 3 -4.06 10.30 -3.91
CA SER A 3 -3.31 9.39 -4.78
C SER A 3 -4.03 8.07 -4.96
N ILE A 4 -4.19 7.62 -6.21
CA ILE A 4 -4.74 6.29 -6.51
C ILE A 4 -3.83 5.16 -6.00
N GLY A 5 -2.53 5.44 -5.81
CA GLY A 5 -1.58 4.49 -5.22
C GLY A 5 -1.89 4.15 -3.76
N MET A 6 -2.86 4.81 -3.14
CA MET A 6 -3.28 4.55 -1.77
C MET A 6 -4.57 3.72 -1.66
N LEU A 7 -5.22 3.42 -2.77
CA LEU A 7 -6.55 2.79 -2.77
C LEU A 7 -6.49 1.31 -3.17
N PRO A 8 -6.77 0.38 -2.25
CA PRO A 8 -6.96 -1.03 -2.59
C PRO A 8 -8.41 -1.29 -2.98
N SER A 9 -8.63 -2.40 -3.67
CA SER A 9 -9.94 -2.88 -4.07
C SER A 9 -10.07 -4.37 -3.81
N ALA A 10 -11.28 -4.83 -3.48
CA ALA A 10 -11.58 -6.23 -3.28
C ALA A 10 -12.91 -6.61 -3.94
N SER A 11 -12.91 -7.76 -4.59
CA SER A 11 -14.12 -8.41 -5.11
C SER A 11 -14.19 -9.81 -4.52
N LEU A 12 -15.27 -10.12 -3.81
CA LEU A 12 -15.40 -11.37 -3.07
C LEU A 12 -16.50 -12.25 -3.67
N ASP A 13 -16.30 -13.58 -3.63
CA ASP A 13 -17.35 -14.54 -3.91
C ASP A 13 -18.09 -14.97 -2.62
N ALA A 14 -19.05 -15.91 -2.75
CA ALA A 14 -19.84 -16.39 -1.62
C ALA A 14 -19.01 -17.13 -0.55
N ASN A 15 -17.81 -17.59 -0.89
CA ASN A 15 -16.90 -18.30 0.00
C ASN A 15 -15.78 -17.42 0.53
N ASN A 16 -15.87 -16.09 0.35
CA ASN A 16 -14.85 -15.11 0.72
C ASN A 16 -13.51 -15.28 -0.01
N LYS A 17 -13.51 -16.01 -1.12
CA LYS A 17 -12.38 -15.94 -2.06
C LYS A 17 -12.50 -14.66 -2.83
N GLY A 18 -11.37 -13.99 -3.06
CA GLY A 18 -11.42 -12.66 -3.64
C GLY A 18 -10.31 -12.35 -4.61
N LEU A 19 -10.56 -11.31 -5.38
CA LEU A 19 -9.55 -10.62 -6.18
C LEU A 19 -9.21 -9.33 -5.43
N TYR A 20 -7.95 -9.14 -5.11
CA TYR A 20 -7.46 -7.97 -4.38
C TYR A 20 -6.43 -7.26 -5.22
N GLU A 21 -6.64 -5.98 -5.45
CA GLU A 21 -5.76 -5.21 -6.32
C GLU A 21 -5.72 -3.74 -5.91
N PRO A 22 -4.64 -3.02 -6.22
CA PRO A 22 -4.64 -1.57 -6.13
C PRO A 22 -5.54 -0.97 -7.21
N CYS A 23 -6.18 0.14 -6.90
CA CYS A 23 -7.07 0.86 -7.83
C CYS A 23 -6.26 1.81 -8.72
N HIS A 24 -5.31 1.28 -9.50
CA HIS A 24 -4.55 2.08 -10.44
C HIS A 24 -4.12 1.26 -11.66
N GLY A 25 -3.76 1.95 -12.73
CA GLY A 25 -3.24 1.32 -13.94
C GLY A 25 -1.74 1.05 -13.87
N SER A 26 -1.15 0.69 -14.99
CA SER A 26 0.26 0.32 -15.10
C SER A 26 1.23 1.51 -15.10
N ALA A 27 0.72 2.74 -15.29
CA ALA A 27 1.51 3.98 -15.31
C ALA A 27 2.81 3.83 -16.12
N PRO A 28 2.74 3.59 -17.43
CA PRO A 28 3.92 3.25 -18.23
C PRO A 28 4.99 4.35 -18.27
N ASP A 29 4.63 5.59 -18.03
CA ASP A 29 5.54 6.73 -18.00
C ASP A 29 6.52 6.68 -16.82
N ILE A 30 6.18 5.97 -15.73
CA ILE A 30 7.06 5.80 -14.57
C ILE A 30 7.49 4.35 -14.34
N ALA A 31 7.08 3.43 -15.20
CA ALA A 31 7.47 2.02 -15.09
C ALA A 31 8.99 1.88 -15.17
N GLY A 32 9.57 1.09 -14.26
CA GLY A 32 11.01 0.86 -14.20
C GLY A 32 11.82 1.98 -13.55
N ARG A 33 11.19 3.08 -13.13
CA ARG A 33 11.89 4.22 -12.54
C ARG A 33 11.97 4.20 -11.02
N GLY A 34 11.30 3.23 -10.38
CA GLY A 34 11.28 3.12 -8.92
C GLY A 34 10.54 4.27 -8.22
N LEU A 35 9.56 4.87 -8.88
CA LEU A 35 8.82 6.03 -8.38
C LEU A 35 7.43 5.68 -7.86
N ALA A 36 6.85 4.55 -8.28
CA ALA A 36 5.48 4.20 -7.96
C ALA A 36 5.27 4.01 -6.46
N ASN A 37 4.10 4.43 -5.98
CA ASN A 37 3.68 4.23 -4.59
C ASN A 37 3.21 2.78 -4.40
N PRO A 38 3.86 1.95 -3.56
CA PRO A 38 3.47 0.56 -3.37
C PRO A 38 2.38 0.36 -2.31
N LEU A 39 1.91 1.41 -1.64
CA LEU A 39 1.06 1.29 -0.47
C LEU A 39 -0.30 0.66 -0.78
N ALA A 40 -0.90 0.97 -1.93
CA ALA A 40 -2.17 0.33 -2.32
C ALA A 40 -2.04 -1.17 -2.50
N THR A 41 -0.93 -1.64 -3.09
CA THR A 41 -0.65 -3.07 -3.24
C THR A 41 -0.44 -3.73 -1.88
N ILE A 42 0.29 -3.09 -0.99
CA ILE A 42 0.51 -3.58 0.39
C ILE A 42 -0.83 -3.65 1.14
N LEU A 43 -1.67 -2.64 1.03
CA LEU A 43 -2.99 -2.62 1.68
C LEU A 43 -3.94 -3.65 1.04
N SER A 44 -3.79 -3.96 -0.25
CA SER A 44 -4.54 -5.04 -0.90
C SER A 44 -4.19 -6.39 -0.27
N ALA A 45 -2.93 -6.63 0.06
CA ALA A 45 -2.51 -7.84 0.78
C ALA A 45 -3.14 -7.90 2.17
N ALA A 46 -3.24 -6.78 2.88
CA ALA A 46 -3.93 -6.72 4.17
C ALA A 46 -5.41 -7.10 4.03
N MET A 47 -6.09 -6.59 2.99
CA MET A 47 -7.49 -6.96 2.72
C MET A 47 -7.65 -8.46 2.45
N MET A 48 -6.74 -9.05 1.69
CA MET A 48 -6.73 -10.48 1.41
C MET A 48 -6.62 -11.29 2.71
N LEU A 49 -5.71 -10.90 3.59
CA LEU A 49 -5.53 -11.56 4.87
C LEU A 49 -6.79 -11.46 5.73
N ARG A 50 -7.46 -10.31 5.73
CA ARG A 50 -8.66 -10.08 6.53
C ARG A 50 -9.85 -10.86 6.01
N TYR A 51 -10.16 -10.75 4.71
CA TYR A 51 -11.42 -11.24 4.17
C TYR A 51 -11.36 -12.69 3.71
N THR A 52 -10.28 -13.10 3.04
CA THR A 52 -10.16 -14.48 2.53
C THR A 52 -9.61 -15.43 3.59
N PHE A 53 -8.60 -14.99 4.34
CA PHE A 53 -7.88 -15.87 5.27
C PHE A 53 -8.27 -15.65 6.74
N ALA A 54 -9.18 -14.72 7.02
CA ALA A 54 -9.66 -14.41 8.37
C ALA A 54 -8.51 -14.11 9.36
N GLN A 55 -7.44 -13.46 8.87
CA GLN A 55 -6.26 -13.11 9.67
C GLN A 55 -6.30 -11.63 10.04
N GLU A 56 -7.25 -11.26 10.90
CA GLU A 56 -7.48 -9.86 11.30
C GLU A 56 -6.24 -9.24 11.95
N SER A 57 -5.55 -9.97 12.83
CA SER A 57 -4.36 -9.45 13.51
C SER A 57 -3.23 -9.15 12.53
N ALA A 58 -3.01 -10.02 11.54
CA ALA A 58 -1.99 -9.81 10.52
C ALA A 58 -2.33 -8.61 9.64
N ALA A 59 -3.61 -8.49 9.25
CA ALA A 59 -4.08 -7.34 8.47
C ALA A 59 -3.87 -6.03 9.22
N LEU A 60 -4.22 -5.99 10.49
CA LEU A 60 -4.02 -4.80 11.34
C LEU A 60 -2.55 -4.44 11.48
N ARG A 61 -1.64 -5.41 11.60
CA ARG A 61 -0.20 -5.15 11.67
C ARG A 61 0.28 -4.43 10.41
N ILE A 62 -0.16 -4.87 9.23
CA ILE A 62 0.22 -4.23 7.97
C ILE A 62 -0.35 -2.82 7.90
N GLU A 63 -1.62 -2.64 8.20
CA GLU A 63 -2.27 -1.33 8.17
C GLU A 63 -1.62 -0.35 9.15
N ASN A 64 -1.29 -0.81 10.34
CA ASN A 64 -0.61 0.01 11.34
C ASN A 64 0.82 0.35 10.92
N ALA A 65 1.52 -0.57 10.27
CA ALA A 65 2.85 -0.30 9.73
C ALA A 65 2.81 0.80 8.66
N VAL A 66 1.82 0.77 7.77
CA VAL A 66 1.62 1.82 6.77
C VAL A 66 1.36 3.17 7.44
N ARG A 67 0.45 3.22 8.43
CA ARG A 67 0.18 4.45 9.18
C ARG A 67 1.41 4.99 9.88
N LYS A 68 2.22 4.11 10.47
CA LYS A 68 3.43 4.47 11.18
C LYS A 68 4.47 5.09 10.24
N VAL A 69 4.67 4.50 9.06
CA VAL A 69 5.59 5.02 8.05
C VAL A 69 5.14 6.40 7.57
N LEU A 70 3.85 6.57 7.30
CA LEU A 70 3.30 7.86 6.91
C LEU A 70 3.44 8.91 8.03
N ALA A 71 3.22 8.50 9.29
CA ALA A 71 3.41 9.39 10.45
C ALA A 71 4.87 9.81 10.63
N GLN A 72 5.82 8.98 10.21
CA GLN A 72 7.24 9.31 10.21
C GLN A 72 7.65 10.30 9.11
N GLY A 73 6.72 10.64 8.20
CA GLY A 73 6.95 11.62 7.16
C GLY A 73 7.46 11.08 5.83
N TYR A 74 7.53 9.77 5.65
CA TYR A 74 7.95 9.19 4.37
C TYR A 74 6.83 9.30 3.33
N ARG A 75 7.18 9.74 2.12
CA ARG A 75 6.23 9.91 1.03
C ARG A 75 6.87 9.54 -0.30
N THR A 76 6.15 8.81 -1.14
CA THR A 76 6.51 8.69 -2.55
C THR A 76 6.14 9.97 -3.28
N ALA A 77 6.66 10.15 -4.52
CA ALA A 77 6.52 11.41 -5.25
C ALA A 77 5.08 11.88 -5.42
N ASP A 78 4.15 10.93 -5.57
CA ASP A 78 2.72 11.21 -5.80
C ASP A 78 2.01 11.85 -4.61
N ILE A 79 2.50 11.63 -3.39
CA ILE A 79 1.90 12.16 -2.16
C ILE A 79 2.86 13.03 -1.35
N HIS A 80 4.00 13.41 -1.96
CA HIS A 80 5.02 14.21 -1.29
C HIS A 80 4.57 15.67 -1.15
N GLU A 81 4.83 16.23 0.03
CA GLU A 81 4.62 17.66 0.32
C GLU A 81 5.88 18.22 0.99
N PRO A 82 6.08 19.57 0.95
CA PRO A 82 7.23 20.19 1.62
C PRO A 82 7.31 19.80 3.11
N GLY A 83 8.50 19.53 3.58
CA GLY A 83 8.76 19.10 4.94
C GLY A 83 8.71 17.59 5.15
N MET A 84 8.30 16.83 4.15
CA MET A 84 8.28 15.36 4.19
C MET A 84 9.48 14.79 3.45
N GLN A 85 9.85 13.56 3.79
CA GLN A 85 10.96 12.86 3.14
C GLN A 85 10.46 12.06 1.93
N LYS A 86 10.92 12.43 0.74
CA LYS A 86 10.58 11.71 -0.49
C LYS A 86 11.42 10.43 -0.60
N VAL A 87 10.73 9.31 -0.86
CA VAL A 87 11.36 8.00 -1.04
C VAL A 87 10.82 7.33 -2.30
N GLY A 88 11.58 6.38 -2.83
CA GLY A 88 11.15 5.57 -3.97
C GLY A 88 10.32 4.37 -3.54
N THR A 89 9.91 3.58 -4.53
CA THR A 89 9.07 2.38 -4.32
C THR A 89 9.69 1.40 -3.34
N ARG A 90 10.95 1.02 -3.58
CA ARG A 90 11.64 0.04 -2.73
C ARG A 90 11.83 0.57 -1.31
N ALA A 91 12.29 1.81 -1.17
CA ALA A 91 12.54 2.40 0.14
C ALA A 91 11.24 2.50 0.95
N MET A 92 10.11 2.82 0.30
CA MET A 92 8.81 2.84 0.97
C MET A 92 8.42 1.43 1.44
N GLY A 93 8.58 0.42 0.60
CA GLY A 93 8.31 -0.98 0.96
C GLY A 93 9.18 -1.44 2.13
N ASP A 94 10.48 -1.12 2.09
CA ASP A 94 11.41 -1.46 3.16
C ASP A 94 11.04 -0.77 4.47
N ALA A 95 10.59 0.48 4.42
CA ALA A 95 10.13 1.20 5.61
C ALA A 95 8.90 0.53 6.24
N VAL A 96 7.96 0.07 5.43
CA VAL A 96 6.79 -0.67 5.92
C VAL A 96 7.22 -1.98 6.59
N LEU A 97 8.15 -2.72 5.97
CA LEU A 97 8.68 -3.96 6.57
C LEU A 97 9.33 -3.70 7.93
N ALA A 98 10.10 -2.63 8.04
CA ALA A 98 10.75 -2.26 9.29
C ALA A 98 9.75 -1.83 10.38
N ALA A 99 8.56 -1.38 9.99
CA ALA A 99 7.53 -0.91 10.91
C ALA A 99 6.55 -2.00 11.36
N LEU A 100 6.64 -3.20 10.81
CA LEU A 100 5.76 -4.32 11.18
C LEU A 100 5.87 -4.75 12.64
#